data_d4c6976d6c942f897f08a09a3f53d28d
#
_entry.id   d4c6976d6c942f897f08a09a3f53d28d
#
_cell.length_a   1.000
_cell.length_b   1.000
_cell.length_c   1.000
_cell.angle_alpha   90.00
_cell.angle_beta   90.00
_cell.angle_gamma   90.00
#
_symmetry.space_group_name_H-M   'P 1'
#
loop_
_entity.id
_entity.type
_entity.pdbx_description
1 polymer ?
#
loop_
_entity_poly.entity_id
_entity_poly.type
_entity_poly.pdbx_seq_one_letter_code
_entity_poly.pdbx_strand_id
1 'polypeptide(L)'
;MAVTVTNQSNPLGSKIVQDTGATNSAVDNTTGGSGTLYMVEIDNSSYSTAVYFKLANTADATAGGASGTAATLVLFCPASSKRSYVFPEGIAFSAGFSHWCVTGAAEASTAAPATPPTVRYVTS
;
A
#
# COMPACT_ATOMS: atom_id res chain seq x y z
N MET A 1 -13.77 -1.83 -3.30
CA MET A 1 -12.35 -2.23 -3.28
C MET A 1 -12.24 -3.70 -2.95
N ALA A 2 -11.43 -4.43 -3.70
CA ALA A 2 -11.22 -5.85 -3.47
C ALA A 2 -9.81 -6.09 -2.94
N VAL A 3 -9.71 -6.55 -1.70
CA VAL A 3 -8.43 -6.89 -1.06
C VAL A 3 -8.42 -8.37 -0.77
N THR A 4 -7.34 -9.02 -1.16
CA THR A 4 -7.10 -10.42 -0.81
C THR A 4 -5.78 -10.53 -0.07
N VAL A 5 -5.71 -11.45 0.88
CA VAL A 5 -4.49 -11.77 1.61
C VAL A 5 -4.27 -13.27 1.46
N THR A 6 -3.12 -13.61 0.92
CA THR A 6 -2.78 -15.00 0.64
C THR A 6 -1.47 -15.38 1.35
N ASN A 7 -1.47 -16.50 2.01
CA ASN A 7 -0.24 -17.08 2.55
C ASN A 7 0.51 -17.76 1.42
N GLN A 8 1.84 -17.62 1.42
CA GLN A 8 2.68 -18.27 0.43
C GLN A 8 3.88 -18.97 1.12
N SER A 9 4.34 -20.03 0.50
CA SER A 9 5.49 -20.78 0.99
C SER A 9 6.75 -20.40 0.22
N ASN A 10 7.05 -19.13 0.17
CA ASN A 10 8.08 -18.58 -0.70
C ASN A 10 9.18 -17.90 0.12
N PRO A 11 10.44 -17.95 -0.33
CA PRO A 11 11.55 -17.36 0.42
C PRO A 11 11.49 -15.84 0.59
N LEU A 12 10.70 -15.13 -0.22
CA LEU A 12 10.61 -13.68 -0.09
C LEU A 12 9.76 -13.27 1.11
N GLY A 13 8.65 -13.98 1.38
CA GLY A 13 7.78 -13.70 2.51
C GLY A 13 6.64 -14.70 2.56
N SER A 14 5.89 -14.72 3.64
CA SER A 14 4.83 -15.71 3.84
C SER A 14 3.44 -15.24 3.39
N LYS A 15 3.27 -13.94 3.11
CA LYS A 15 1.97 -13.38 2.75
C LYS A 15 2.09 -12.44 1.57
N ILE A 16 1.07 -12.47 0.71
CA ILE A 16 0.86 -11.48 -0.34
C ILE A 16 -0.45 -10.76 -0.04
N VAL A 17 -0.41 -9.44 0.03
CA VAL A 17 -1.59 -8.59 0.10
C VAL A 17 -1.82 -7.99 -1.29
N GLN A 18 -3.02 -8.14 -1.83
CA GLN A 18 -3.38 -7.56 -3.12
C GLN A 18 -4.64 -6.73 -2.97
N ASP A 19 -4.57 -5.50 -3.48
CA ASP A 19 -5.71 -4.59 -3.56
C ASP A 19 -5.87 -4.18 -5.02
N THR A 20 -6.96 -4.62 -5.65
CA THR A 20 -7.21 -4.37 -7.07
C THR A 20 -7.85 -3.00 -7.33
N GLY A 21 -8.11 -2.23 -6.29
CA GLY A 21 -8.71 -0.90 -6.41
C GLY A 21 -8.31 -0.03 -5.23
N ALA A 22 -7.02 0.29 -5.12
CA ALA A 22 -6.51 1.10 -4.02
C ALA A 22 -6.99 2.55 -4.16
N THR A 23 -7.72 3.03 -3.16
CA THR A 23 -8.28 4.37 -3.12
C THR A 23 -7.78 5.15 -1.91
N ASN A 24 -8.32 6.35 -1.72
CA ASN A 24 -8.01 7.19 -0.56
C ASN A 24 -8.66 6.69 0.76
N SER A 25 -9.49 5.65 0.69
CA SER A 25 -10.02 5.02 1.90
C SER A 25 -8.99 4.02 2.43
N ALA A 26 -8.61 4.18 3.69
CA ALA A 26 -7.64 3.29 4.30
C ALA A 26 -8.19 1.87 4.42
N VAL A 27 -7.33 0.89 4.13
CA VAL A 27 -7.59 -0.52 4.41
C VAL A 27 -6.71 -0.90 5.58
N ASP A 28 -7.34 -1.26 6.68
CA ASP A 28 -6.67 -1.44 7.95
C ASP A 28 -6.24 -2.87 8.19
N ASN A 29 -5.08 -3.01 8.84
CA ASN A 29 -4.62 -4.28 9.42
C ASN A 29 -4.74 -5.46 8.45
N THR A 30 -4.24 -5.29 7.25
CA THR A 30 -4.45 -6.23 6.15
C THR A 30 -3.92 -7.64 6.41
N THR A 31 -2.88 -7.77 7.23
CA THR A 31 -2.29 -9.07 7.56
C THR A 31 -2.69 -9.59 8.94
N GLY A 32 -3.48 -8.84 9.68
CA GLY A 32 -3.94 -9.23 11.00
C GLY A 32 -2.97 -8.97 12.14
N GLY A 33 -1.87 -8.29 11.89
CA GLY A 33 -0.88 -7.98 12.93
C GLY A 33 0.43 -7.45 12.39
N SER A 34 1.46 -7.51 13.22
CA SER A 34 2.80 -7.09 12.87
C SER A 34 3.44 -7.98 11.81
N GLY A 35 4.48 -7.48 11.19
CA GLY A 35 5.26 -8.24 10.23
C GLY A 35 6.37 -7.39 9.62
N THR A 36 6.98 -7.93 8.58
CA THR A 36 8.06 -7.27 7.85
C THR A 36 7.64 -7.12 6.39
N LEU A 37 7.83 -5.93 5.83
CA LEU A 37 7.56 -5.64 4.42
C LEU A 37 8.79 -5.93 3.59
N TYR A 38 8.64 -6.68 2.50
CA TYR A 38 9.76 -7.04 1.63
C TYR A 38 9.66 -6.47 0.22
N MET A 39 8.45 -6.26 -0.29
CA MET A 39 8.26 -5.78 -1.65
C MET A 39 6.91 -5.09 -1.79
N VAL A 40 6.86 -4.05 -2.61
CA VAL A 40 5.61 -3.42 -3.05
C VAL A 40 5.65 -3.30 -4.56
N GLU A 41 4.57 -3.72 -5.23
CA GLU A 41 4.36 -3.53 -6.65
C GLU A 41 3.11 -2.70 -6.87
N ILE A 42 3.23 -1.66 -7.70
CA ILE A 42 2.13 -0.76 -8.03
C ILE A 42 1.89 -0.83 -9.53
N ASP A 43 0.70 -1.24 -9.93
CA ASP A 43 0.28 -1.25 -11.33
C ASP A 43 -0.67 -0.08 -11.57
N ASN A 44 -0.12 1.01 -12.09
CA ASN A 44 -0.85 2.22 -12.44
C ASN A 44 -0.97 2.36 -13.97
N SER A 45 -0.90 1.26 -14.70
CA SER A 45 -0.84 1.26 -16.16
C SER A 45 -2.12 1.76 -16.82
N SER A 46 -3.24 1.72 -16.11
CA SER A 46 -4.55 2.13 -16.65
C SER A 46 -4.95 3.55 -16.30
N TYR A 47 -4.11 4.29 -15.60
CA TYR A 47 -4.41 5.64 -15.16
C TYR A 47 -3.41 6.65 -15.69
N SER A 48 -3.91 7.77 -16.19
CA SER A 48 -3.08 8.81 -16.82
C SER A 48 -2.49 9.84 -15.85
N THR A 49 -2.66 9.63 -14.57
CA THR A 49 -2.12 10.49 -13.50
C THR A 49 -1.26 9.66 -12.55
N ALA A 50 -0.17 10.25 -12.09
CA ALA A 50 0.68 9.61 -11.08
C ALA A 50 -0.07 9.36 -9.78
N VAL A 51 0.31 8.31 -9.06
CA VAL A 51 -0.25 7.97 -7.76
C VAL A 51 0.84 7.83 -6.71
N TYR A 52 0.44 7.99 -5.47
CA TYR A 52 1.29 7.80 -4.30
C TYR A 52 0.63 6.76 -3.41
N PHE A 53 1.25 5.61 -3.33
CA PHE A 53 0.79 4.52 -2.47
C PHE A 53 1.41 4.70 -1.09
N LYS A 54 0.57 4.72 -0.07
CA LYS A 54 0.99 4.98 1.30
C LYS A 54 0.74 3.78 2.18
N LEU A 55 1.74 3.42 2.96
CA LEU A 55 1.67 2.38 3.97
C LEU A 55 1.94 2.98 5.34
N ALA A 56 1.13 2.64 6.32
CA ALA A 56 1.28 3.09 7.69
C ALA A 56 1.46 1.90 8.63
N ASN A 57 2.38 2.04 9.56
CA ASN A 57 2.62 1.07 10.63
C ASN A 57 1.58 1.28 11.73
N THR A 58 0.38 0.82 11.47
CA THR A 58 -0.74 0.89 12.40
C THR A 58 -1.78 -0.16 12.03
N ALA A 59 -2.53 -0.62 13.00
CA ALA A 59 -3.67 -1.48 12.76
C ALA A 59 -4.95 -0.69 12.46
N ASP A 60 -4.94 0.62 12.60
CA ASP A 60 -6.11 1.48 12.45
C ASP A 60 -5.71 2.85 11.90
N ALA A 61 -5.73 3.00 10.59
CA ALA A 61 -5.49 4.29 9.95
C ALA A 61 -6.77 5.11 9.90
N THR A 62 -6.64 6.42 9.98
CA THR A 62 -7.79 7.32 9.90
C THR A 62 -8.47 7.21 8.53
N ALA A 63 -9.78 7.15 8.53
CA ALA A 63 -10.58 7.13 7.31
C ALA A 63 -10.24 8.35 6.43
N GLY A 64 -10.22 8.14 5.13
CA GLY A 64 -9.75 9.15 4.19
C GLY A 64 -8.24 9.11 3.99
N GLY A 65 -7.59 8.22 4.67
CA GLY A 65 -6.20 7.81 4.42
C GLY A 65 -5.13 8.76 4.86
N ALA A 66 -5.41 10.02 5.07
CA ALA A 66 -4.36 11.00 5.33
C ALA A 66 -4.59 11.81 6.59
N SER A 67 -5.83 12.04 6.97
CA SER A 67 -6.16 12.92 8.09
C SER A 67 -5.80 12.26 9.42
N GLY A 68 -4.77 12.74 10.06
CA GLY A 68 -4.36 12.29 11.38
C GLY A 68 -3.47 11.04 11.42
N THR A 69 -3.28 10.33 10.30
CA THR A 69 -2.39 9.18 10.24
C THR A 69 -1.22 9.49 9.31
N ALA A 70 -0.01 9.49 9.87
CA ALA A 70 1.22 9.66 9.10
C ALA A 70 1.58 8.36 8.40
N ALA A 71 1.93 8.46 7.12
CA ALA A 71 2.44 7.31 6.38
C ALA A 71 3.86 6.97 6.84
N THR A 72 4.13 5.68 7.00
CA THR A 72 5.48 5.17 7.26
C THR A 72 6.28 5.17 5.96
N LEU A 73 5.64 4.81 4.85
CA LEU A 73 6.21 4.82 3.51
C LEU A 73 5.27 5.52 2.54
N VAL A 74 5.86 6.30 1.64
CA VAL A 74 5.15 6.91 0.50
C VAL A 74 5.88 6.47 -0.76
N LEU A 75 5.21 5.72 -1.61
CA LEU A 75 5.80 5.13 -2.81
C LEU A 75 5.13 5.68 -4.05
N PHE A 76 5.93 6.26 -4.92
CA PHE A 76 5.48 6.91 -6.14
C PHE A 76 5.35 5.92 -7.29
N CYS A 77 4.29 6.05 -8.08
CA CYS A 77 4.16 5.37 -9.35
C CYS A 77 3.71 6.36 -10.42
N PRO A 78 4.49 6.53 -11.51
CA PRO A 78 4.14 7.45 -12.58
C PRO A 78 2.84 7.07 -13.28
N ALA A 79 2.29 8.03 -14.03
CA ALA A 79 1.15 7.79 -14.90
C ALA A 79 1.46 6.67 -15.90
N SER A 80 0.46 5.85 -16.21
CA SER A 80 0.52 4.82 -17.24
C SER A 80 1.71 3.85 -17.09
N SER A 81 2.07 3.53 -15.87
CA SER A 81 3.29 2.77 -15.57
C SER A 81 3.07 1.76 -14.46
N LYS A 82 4.04 0.85 -14.33
CA LYS A 82 4.17 -0.05 -13.19
C LYS A 82 5.48 0.24 -12.49
N ARG A 83 5.50 0.04 -11.18
CA ARG A 83 6.72 0.23 -10.40
C ARG A 83 6.79 -0.78 -9.27
N SER A 84 7.99 -1.32 -9.03
CA SER A 84 8.25 -2.24 -7.94
C SER A 84 9.32 -1.67 -7.03
N TYR A 85 9.14 -1.87 -5.73
CA TYR A 85 10.08 -1.48 -4.70
C TYR A 85 10.43 -2.71 -3.89
N VAL A 86 11.71 -3.03 -3.76
CA VAL A 86 12.18 -4.22 -3.04
C VAL A 86 13.02 -3.78 -1.86
N PHE A 87 12.74 -4.37 -0.72
CA PHE A 87 13.43 -4.09 0.55
C PHE A 87 14.06 -5.40 1.03
N PRO A 88 15.31 -5.73 0.57
CA PRO A 88 15.89 -7.05 0.81
C PRO A 88 16.03 -7.42 2.29
N GLU A 89 16.30 -6.44 3.14
CA GLU A 89 16.40 -6.67 4.59
C GLU A 89 15.06 -6.51 5.31
N GLY A 90 14.05 -6.06 4.58
CA GLY A 90 12.72 -5.82 5.11
C GLY A 90 12.59 -4.54 5.91
N ILE A 91 11.34 -4.08 6.04
CA ILE A 91 10.98 -2.94 6.88
C ILE A 91 9.98 -3.43 7.91
N ALA A 92 10.29 -3.26 9.19
CA ALA A 92 9.44 -3.73 10.27
C ALA A 92 8.19 -2.86 10.42
N PHE A 93 7.03 -3.53 10.47
CA PHE A 93 5.75 -2.92 10.80
C PHE A 93 5.25 -3.57 12.10
N SER A 94 5.58 -2.96 13.22
CA SER A 94 5.35 -3.55 14.54
C SER A 94 3.89 -3.54 14.98
N ALA A 95 3.09 -2.62 14.46
CA ALA A 95 1.69 -2.49 14.85
C ALA A 95 0.72 -3.07 13.82
N GLY A 96 1.10 -3.12 12.55
CA GLY A 96 0.25 -3.64 11.49
C GLY A 96 0.49 -2.94 10.16
N PHE A 97 -0.20 -3.41 9.12
CA PHE A 97 -0.12 -2.85 7.78
C PHE A 97 -1.46 -2.24 7.42
N SER A 98 -1.50 -0.94 7.27
CA SER A 98 -2.66 -0.24 6.72
C SER A 98 -2.21 0.56 5.52
N HIS A 99 -3.06 0.63 4.47
CA HIS A 99 -2.64 1.31 3.25
C HIS A 99 -3.77 2.13 2.64
N TRP A 100 -3.38 3.10 1.81
CA TRP A 100 -4.27 3.87 0.95
C TRP A 100 -3.48 4.42 -0.23
N CYS A 101 -4.18 4.98 -1.21
CA CYS A 101 -3.56 5.53 -2.40
C CYS A 101 -4.21 6.86 -2.76
N VAL A 102 -3.39 7.86 -3.03
CA VAL A 102 -3.82 9.22 -3.36
C VAL A 102 -3.00 9.76 -4.54
N THR A 103 -3.43 10.89 -5.09
CA THR A 103 -2.75 11.53 -6.21
C THR A 103 -1.73 12.59 -5.79
N GLY A 104 -1.58 12.85 -4.51
CA GLY A 104 -0.64 13.83 -3.98
C GLY A 104 0.34 13.23 -2.98
N ALA A 105 1.57 13.71 -3.00
CA ALA A 105 2.63 13.24 -2.10
C ALA A 105 2.47 13.75 -0.67
N ALA A 106 1.81 14.90 -0.48
CA ALA A 106 1.69 15.52 0.82
C ALA A 106 0.97 14.60 1.81
N GLU A 107 1.38 14.65 3.07
CA GLU A 107 0.79 13.83 4.12
C GLU A 107 -0.72 14.03 4.24
N ALA A 108 -1.18 15.27 4.08
CA ALA A 108 -2.59 15.61 4.16
C ALA A 108 -3.36 15.38 2.85
N SER A 109 -2.73 14.84 1.82
CA SER A 109 -3.40 14.59 0.55
C SER A 109 -4.48 13.52 0.70
N THR A 110 -5.70 13.82 0.23
CA THR A 110 -6.85 12.94 0.32
C THR A 110 -7.51 12.68 -1.03
N ALA A 111 -6.93 13.20 -2.13
CA ALA A 111 -7.53 13.07 -3.46
C ALA A 111 -7.41 11.61 -3.96
N ALA A 112 -8.55 10.97 -4.20
CA ALA A 112 -8.59 9.60 -4.70
C ALA A 112 -8.18 9.53 -6.16
N PRO A 113 -7.45 8.48 -6.59
CA PRO A 113 -7.25 8.22 -8.01
C PRO A 113 -8.59 7.95 -8.69
N ALA A 114 -8.85 8.60 -9.82
CA ALA A 114 -10.10 8.36 -10.57
C ALA A 114 -10.15 6.95 -11.16
N THR A 115 -8.98 6.39 -11.49
CA THR A 115 -8.83 5.00 -11.88
C THR A 115 -7.87 4.35 -10.87
N PRO A 116 -8.40 3.68 -9.83
CA PRO A 116 -7.55 3.14 -8.78
C PRO A 116 -6.55 2.10 -9.30
N PRO A 117 -5.29 2.19 -8.87
CA PRO A 117 -4.30 1.20 -9.27
C PRO A 117 -4.49 -0.13 -8.55
N THR A 118 -3.87 -1.17 -9.09
CA THR A 118 -3.70 -2.43 -8.38
C THR A 118 -2.38 -2.39 -7.63
N VAL A 119 -2.42 -2.68 -6.35
CA VAL A 119 -1.21 -2.78 -5.53
C VAL A 119 -1.07 -4.16 -4.94
N ARG A 120 0.17 -4.57 -4.79
CA ARG A 120 0.51 -5.87 -4.22
C ARG A 120 1.73 -5.69 -3.35
N TYR A 121 1.71 -6.25 -2.15
CA TYR A 121 2.90 -6.23 -1.33
C TYR A 121 3.09 -7.56 -0.59
N VAL A 122 4.36 -7.88 -0.34
CA VAL A 122 4.80 -9.14 0.25
C VAL A 122 5.30 -8.86 1.66
N THR A 123 4.78 -9.62 2.60
CA THR A 123 5.14 -9.49 4.02
C THR A 123 5.48 -10.85 4.63
N SER A 124 5.99 -10.82 5.82
CA SER A 124 6.11 -12.03 6.63
C SER A 124 4.79 -12.48 7.23
#